data_fac6d2ebe65c33bba29daab87fbafd83
#
_entry.id   fac6d2ebe65c33bba29daab87fbafd83
#
_cell.length_a   1.000
_cell.length_b   1.000
_cell.length_c   1.000
_cell.angle_alpha   90.00
_cell.angle_beta   90.00
_cell.angle_gamma   90.00
#
_symmetry.space_group_name_H-M   'P 1'
#
loop_
_entity.id
_entity.type
_entity.pdbx_description
1 polymer ?
#
loop_
_entity_poly.entity_id
_entity_poly.type
_entity_poly.pdbx_seq_one_letter_code
_entity_poly.pdbx_strand_id
1 'polypeptide(L)'
;MFGGRGYYIVFALCLLAAGIVGYFALFDRGTEVRQETPAVDVQPNTPTTPVVKPAPVVLPEPKIETAADAEVEGEIEPSVLLPQVVSPLSGETVTVFSMTELLYDATMADWRTHDGIDIQAAEGASVKTAASGVVQSVTDDELMGTTVVIQHDGGYATRYSSLQQDVPVEEGQTVSAGDVIGCVGTTSAAEIEMGPHLHFSVSRDGAVIDPHEYVSEE
;
A
#
# COMPACT_ATOMS: atom_id res chain seq x y z
N MET A 1 28.54 -24.60 44.65
CA MET A 1 29.44 -25.23 43.66
C MET A 1 28.64 -26.18 42.76
N PHE A 2 28.06 -25.66 41.68
CA PHE A 2 27.49 -26.53 40.66
C PHE A 2 28.58 -26.78 39.63
N GLY A 3 29.34 -27.82 39.85
CA GLY A 3 30.49 -28.18 39.04
C GLY A 3 30.05 -28.77 37.70
N GLY A 4 30.74 -28.40 36.66
CA GLY A 4 31.03 -29.01 35.34
C GLY A 4 30.08 -29.99 34.64
N ARG A 5 29.24 -30.71 35.38
CA ARG A 5 28.31 -31.69 34.81
C ARG A 5 27.12 -31.12 34.07
N GLY A 6 26.63 -29.95 34.49
CA GLY A 6 25.50 -29.25 33.79
C GLY A 6 25.89 -28.76 32.42
N TYR A 7 27.11 -28.33 32.21
CA TYR A 7 27.61 -27.87 30.93
C TYR A 7 27.62 -28.94 29.86
N TYR A 8 28.03 -30.15 30.23
CA TYR A 8 28.06 -31.27 29.29
C TYR A 8 26.66 -31.75 28.87
N ILE A 9 25.65 -31.61 29.75
CA ILE A 9 24.26 -31.97 29.42
C ILE A 9 23.70 -30.95 28.42
N VAL A 10 23.94 -29.64 28.63
CA VAL A 10 23.50 -28.59 27.68
C VAL A 10 24.21 -28.78 26.34
N PHE A 11 25.51 -29.04 26.34
CA PHE A 11 26.28 -29.25 25.11
C PHE A 11 25.83 -30.50 24.34
N ALA A 12 25.51 -31.58 25.03
CA ALA A 12 24.96 -32.83 24.41
C ALA A 12 23.57 -32.55 23.79
N LEU A 13 22.70 -31.78 24.45
CA LEU A 13 21.38 -31.41 23.92
C LEU A 13 21.49 -30.50 22.68
N CYS A 14 22.44 -29.57 22.67
CA CYS A 14 22.70 -28.72 21.49
C CYS A 14 23.19 -29.53 20.28
N LEU A 15 24.07 -30.52 20.51
CA LEU A 15 24.55 -31.41 19.44
C LEU A 15 23.43 -32.33 18.90
N LEU A 16 22.53 -32.81 19.78
CA LEU A 16 21.36 -33.59 19.38
C LEU A 16 20.40 -32.76 18.53
N ALA A 17 20.10 -31.49 18.92
CA ALA A 17 19.27 -30.59 18.17
C ALA A 17 19.87 -30.28 16.79
N ALA A 18 21.17 -29.98 16.71
CA ALA A 18 21.89 -29.75 15.46
C ALA A 18 21.88 -30.97 14.54
N GLY A 19 21.99 -32.18 15.11
CA GLY A 19 21.91 -33.44 14.37
C GLY A 19 20.53 -33.69 13.76
N ILE A 20 19.46 -33.38 14.49
CA ILE A 20 18.07 -33.54 14.01
C ILE A 20 17.79 -32.57 12.87
N VAL A 21 18.19 -31.27 12.98
CA VAL A 21 18.03 -30.28 11.92
C VAL A 21 18.83 -30.66 10.68
N GLY A 22 20.08 -31.16 10.86
CA GLY A 22 20.91 -31.67 9.76
C GLY A 22 20.32 -32.89 9.06
N TYR A 23 19.70 -33.79 9.81
CA TYR A 23 19.05 -34.98 9.28
C TYR A 23 17.84 -34.59 8.39
N PHE A 24 16.96 -33.71 8.86
CA PHE A 24 15.82 -33.23 8.07
C PHE A 24 16.26 -32.45 6.81
N ALA A 25 17.30 -31.62 6.90
CA ALA A 25 17.83 -30.90 5.75
C ALA A 25 18.44 -31.80 4.67
N LEU A 26 18.93 -32.99 5.03
CA LEU A 26 19.52 -33.94 4.08
C LEU A 26 18.52 -34.97 3.54
N PHE A 27 17.48 -35.31 4.30
CA PHE A 27 16.50 -36.34 3.90
C PHE A 27 15.23 -35.79 3.25
N ASP A 28 14.88 -34.51 3.42
CA ASP A 28 13.69 -33.90 2.82
C ASP A 28 13.89 -33.40 1.35
N ARG A 29 14.92 -33.96 0.67
CA ARG A 29 15.17 -33.73 -0.77
C ARG A 29 14.53 -34.81 -1.63
N GLY A 30 13.24 -35.03 -1.46
CA GLY A 30 12.66 -36.12 -2.28
C GLY A 30 11.15 -36.25 -2.27
N THR A 31 10.39 -35.21 -2.50
CA THR A 31 9.05 -35.35 -3.08
C THR A 31 8.71 -34.09 -3.88
N GLU A 32 9.31 -33.98 -5.07
CA GLU A 32 8.69 -33.18 -6.13
C GLU A 32 7.39 -33.88 -6.52
N VAL A 33 6.28 -33.35 -6.05
CA VAL A 33 4.96 -33.67 -6.59
C VAL A 33 4.88 -33.03 -7.97
N ARG A 34 5.22 -33.85 -9.00
CA ARG A 34 4.97 -33.52 -10.39
C ARG A 34 3.46 -33.44 -10.56
N GLN A 35 2.88 -32.24 -10.54
CA GLN A 35 1.53 -31.99 -11.01
C GLN A 35 1.53 -32.20 -12.53
N GLU A 36 0.99 -33.33 -12.97
CA GLU A 36 0.57 -33.52 -14.35
C GLU A 36 -0.64 -32.63 -14.60
N THR A 37 -0.42 -31.53 -15.32
CA THR A 37 -1.51 -30.76 -15.95
C THR A 37 -2.09 -31.61 -17.08
N PRO A 38 -3.40 -31.89 -17.11
CA PRO A 38 -4.01 -32.52 -18.27
C PRO A 38 -3.94 -31.56 -19.44
N ALA A 39 -3.32 -32.01 -20.53
CA ALA A 39 -3.31 -31.31 -21.81
C ALA A 39 -4.75 -31.23 -22.33
N VAL A 40 -5.32 -30.03 -22.30
CA VAL A 40 -6.55 -29.71 -23.03
C VAL A 40 -6.15 -29.46 -24.47
N ASP A 41 -6.53 -30.38 -25.34
CA ASP A 41 -6.45 -30.27 -26.80
C ASP A 41 -7.47 -29.21 -27.24
N VAL A 42 -7.01 -27.98 -27.49
CA VAL A 42 -7.81 -26.89 -28.02
C VAL A 42 -7.58 -26.86 -29.53
N GLN A 43 -8.51 -27.46 -30.28
CA GLN A 43 -8.62 -27.27 -31.73
C GLN A 43 -8.91 -25.78 -32.02
N PRO A 44 -8.25 -25.16 -32.99
CA PRO A 44 -8.53 -23.79 -33.41
C PRO A 44 -9.80 -23.72 -34.24
N ASN A 45 -10.91 -23.36 -33.61
CA ASN A 45 -12.11 -22.92 -34.38
C ASN A 45 -11.90 -21.45 -34.75
N THR A 46 -11.59 -21.23 -35.99
CA THR A 46 -11.57 -19.90 -36.63
C THR A 46 -13.03 -19.55 -37.04
N PRO A 47 -13.63 -18.51 -36.44
CA PRO A 47 -14.78 -17.86 -37.07
C PRO A 47 -14.27 -16.75 -37.97
N THR A 48 -14.45 -16.95 -39.27
CA THR A 48 -14.29 -15.92 -40.29
C THR A 48 -15.41 -14.90 -40.13
N THR A 49 -15.09 -13.72 -39.60
CA THR A 49 -15.99 -12.56 -39.62
C THR A 49 -15.56 -11.65 -40.79
N PRO A 50 -16.48 -11.19 -41.63
CA PRO A 50 -16.12 -10.36 -42.77
C PRO A 50 -15.70 -8.97 -42.31
N VAL A 51 -14.53 -8.53 -42.81
CA VAL A 51 -13.99 -7.18 -42.65
C VAL A 51 -14.94 -6.20 -43.36
N VAL A 52 -15.68 -5.43 -42.55
CA VAL A 52 -16.38 -4.23 -43.02
C VAL A 52 -15.40 -3.07 -42.93
N LYS A 53 -15.00 -2.60 -44.11
CA LYS A 53 -14.18 -1.42 -44.32
C LYS A 53 -14.98 -0.19 -43.88
N PRO A 54 -14.53 0.64 -42.88
CA PRO A 54 -15.20 1.89 -42.56
C PRO A 54 -14.94 2.90 -43.69
N ALA A 55 -16.01 3.53 -44.17
CA ALA A 55 -15.97 4.65 -45.08
C ALA A 55 -15.37 5.89 -44.37
N PRO A 56 -14.67 6.80 -45.06
CA PRO A 56 -14.09 8.00 -44.46
C PRO A 56 -15.20 8.97 -44.01
N VAL A 57 -15.22 9.26 -42.72
CA VAL A 57 -16.06 10.33 -42.18
C VAL A 57 -15.31 11.64 -42.44
N VAL A 58 -15.92 12.47 -43.30
CA VAL A 58 -15.52 13.84 -43.57
C VAL A 58 -15.94 14.68 -42.36
N LEU A 59 -14.98 15.17 -41.54
CA LEU A 59 -15.23 16.20 -40.57
C LEU A 59 -15.40 17.54 -41.31
N PRO A 60 -16.42 18.35 -40.95
CA PRO A 60 -16.51 19.72 -41.45
C PRO A 60 -15.44 20.59 -40.76
N GLU A 61 -14.66 21.29 -41.56
CA GLU A 61 -13.70 22.30 -41.10
C GLU A 61 -14.43 23.44 -40.34
N PRO A 62 -13.98 23.88 -39.19
CA PRO A 62 -14.49 25.12 -38.60
C PRO A 62 -13.89 26.32 -39.31
N LYS A 63 -14.80 27.15 -39.84
CA LYS A 63 -14.52 28.46 -40.45
C LYS A 63 -13.95 29.39 -39.41
N ILE A 64 -12.68 29.77 -39.59
CA ILE A 64 -12.02 30.78 -38.77
C ILE A 64 -12.54 32.16 -39.19
N GLU A 65 -13.34 32.78 -38.35
CA GLU A 65 -13.59 34.23 -38.45
C GLU A 65 -12.52 34.96 -37.65
N THR A 66 -11.69 35.68 -38.39
CA THR A 66 -10.68 36.60 -37.88
C THR A 66 -11.40 37.77 -37.21
N ALA A 67 -11.25 37.92 -35.91
CA ALA A 67 -11.47 39.18 -35.22
C ALA A 67 -10.19 39.55 -34.48
N ALA A 68 -9.72 40.76 -34.81
CA ALA A 68 -8.45 41.33 -34.41
C ALA A 68 -8.44 41.83 -32.96
N ASP A 69 -7.20 41.85 -32.42
CA ASP A 69 -6.67 42.71 -31.34
C ASP A 69 -7.41 42.75 -30.00
N ALA A 70 -6.84 41.99 -29.03
CA ALA A 70 -6.58 42.52 -27.70
C ALA A 70 -5.37 41.76 -27.14
N GLU A 71 -4.20 42.39 -27.19
CA GLU A 71 -3.03 41.98 -26.40
C GLU A 71 -3.41 42.09 -24.92
N VAL A 72 -3.56 40.94 -24.26
CA VAL A 72 -3.43 40.85 -22.83
C VAL A 72 -2.29 39.85 -22.61
N GLU A 73 -1.06 40.40 -22.54
CA GLU A 73 0.05 39.72 -21.87
C GLU A 73 -0.33 39.57 -20.39
N GLY A 74 -1.05 38.51 -20.08
CA GLY A 74 -1.13 37.91 -18.77
C GLY A 74 -0.34 36.63 -18.86
N GLU A 75 0.90 36.63 -18.37
CA GLU A 75 1.67 35.45 -18.04
C GLU A 75 0.80 34.63 -17.10
N ILE A 76 0.09 33.63 -17.66
CA ILE A 76 -0.64 32.64 -16.86
C ILE A 76 0.46 31.80 -16.28
N GLU A 77 0.97 32.19 -15.09
CA GLU A 77 1.63 31.26 -14.20
C GLU A 77 0.75 29.98 -14.19
N PRO A 78 1.31 28.80 -14.49
CA PRO A 78 0.53 27.58 -14.34
C PRO A 78 0.08 27.56 -12.89
N SER A 79 -1.19 27.88 -12.65
CA SER A 79 -1.83 27.62 -11.36
C SER A 79 -1.63 26.14 -11.13
N VAL A 80 -0.64 25.79 -10.32
CA VAL A 80 -0.50 24.46 -9.77
C VAL A 80 -1.74 24.29 -8.90
N LEU A 81 -2.80 23.75 -9.50
CA LEU A 81 -3.97 23.32 -8.75
C LEU A 81 -3.41 22.38 -7.70
N LEU A 82 -3.44 22.81 -6.44
CA LEU A 82 -3.12 21.94 -5.33
C LEU A 82 -3.96 20.66 -5.50
N PRO A 83 -3.37 19.49 -5.44
CA PRO A 83 -4.14 18.26 -5.59
C PRO A 83 -5.28 18.28 -4.58
N GLN A 84 -6.49 17.94 -5.04
CA GLN A 84 -7.62 17.81 -4.13
C GLN A 84 -7.25 16.72 -3.12
N VAL A 85 -7.12 17.11 -1.86
CA VAL A 85 -6.77 16.17 -0.77
C VAL A 85 -7.99 16.01 0.12
N VAL A 86 -8.34 14.78 0.42
CA VAL A 86 -9.47 14.41 1.28
C VAL A 86 -9.00 13.56 2.45
N SER A 87 -9.74 13.58 3.56
CA SER A 87 -9.45 12.69 4.68
C SER A 87 -9.60 11.21 4.27
N PRO A 88 -8.61 10.36 4.54
CA PRO A 88 -8.67 8.95 4.16
C PRO A 88 -9.71 8.15 4.94
N LEU A 89 -10.05 8.58 6.13
CA LEU A 89 -10.97 7.90 7.03
C LEU A 89 -11.64 8.92 7.96
N SER A 90 -12.93 8.71 8.24
CA SER A 90 -13.63 9.45 9.30
C SER A 90 -13.47 8.68 10.61
N GLY A 91 -12.75 9.25 11.56
CA GLY A 91 -12.47 8.65 12.86
C GLY A 91 -11.75 9.62 13.79
N GLU A 92 -11.45 9.19 15.01
CA GLU A 92 -10.67 9.96 15.98
C GLU A 92 -9.18 9.61 15.81
N THR A 93 -8.32 10.63 15.72
CA THR A 93 -6.87 10.42 15.75
C THR A 93 -6.47 10.07 17.19
N VAL A 94 -6.00 8.85 17.40
CA VAL A 94 -5.61 8.32 18.72
C VAL A 94 -4.11 8.37 18.94
N THR A 95 -3.30 8.31 17.88
CA THR A 95 -1.86 8.54 17.93
C THR A 95 -1.48 9.61 16.92
N VAL A 96 -0.72 10.60 17.36
CA VAL A 96 -0.27 11.70 16.52
C VAL A 96 1.08 11.41 15.88
N PHE A 97 1.37 12.09 14.78
CA PHE A 97 2.69 12.11 14.17
C PHE A 97 3.71 12.72 15.15
N SER A 98 4.86 12.05 15.31
CA SER A 98 5.94 12.55 16.15
C SER A 98 7.30 11.96 15.75
N MET A 99 8.11 12.72 15.07
CA MET A 99 9.48 12.34 14.70
C MET A 99 10.54 12.91 15.64
N THR A 100 10.16 13.81 16.56
CA THR A 100 11.07 14.50 17.48
C THR A 100 10.87 14.12 18.95
N GLU A 101 9.69 13.64 19.29
CA GLU A 101 9.34 13.18 20.62
C GLU A 101 9.02 11.69 20.58
N LEU A 102 9.39 10.98 21.65
CA LEU A 102 9.09 9.56 21.77
C LEU A 102 7.71 9.38 22.41
N LEU A 103 6.88 8.59 21.76
CA LEU A 103 5.58 8.13 22.27
C LEU A 103 5.74 6.70 22.83
N TYR A 104 5.01 6.38 23.89
CA TYR A 104 5.02 5.03 24.43
C TYR A 104 4.11 4.13 23.61
N ASP A 105 4.69 3.08 23.02
CA ASP A 105 3.96 2.04 22.30
C ASP A 105 3.62 0.89 23.25
N ALA A 106 2.32 0.66 23.46
CA ALA A 106 1.84 -0.36 24.41
C ALA A 106 2.06 -1.78 23.87
N THR A 107 1.95 -1.98 22.56
CA THR A 107 2.15 -3.28 21.91
C THR A 107 3.59 -3.75 22.02
N MET A 108 4.51 -2.87 21.67
CA MET A 108 5.95 -3.17 21.67
C MET A 108 6.61 -2.93 23.04
N ALA A 109 5.87 -2.29 23.96
CA ALA A 109 6.29 -1.96 25.31
C ALA A 109 7.60 -1.11 25.36
N ASP A 110 7.75 -0.18 24.42
CA ASP A 110 8.91 0.71 24.32
C ASP A 110 8.54 2.15 23.96
N TRP A 111 9.54 3.02 23.87
CA TRP A 111 9.40 4.42 23.49
C TRP A 111 9.98 4.62 22.10
N ARG A 112 9.15 5.08 21.16
CA ARG A 112 9.53 5.26 19.75
C ARG A 112 8.95 6.52 19.13
N THR A 113 9.48 6.94 17.99
CA THR A 113 8.87 7.94 17.12
C THR A 113 7.71 7.30 16.37
N HIS A 114 6.77 8.11 15.87
CA HIS A 114 5.62 7.67 15.08
C HIS A 114 5.58 8.44 13.76
N ASP A 115 5.70 7.71 12.64
CA ASP A 115 5.88 8.26 11.30
C ASP A 115 4.55 8.53 10.56
N GLY A 116 3.42 8.43 11.26
CA GLY A 116 2.08 8.65 10.73
C GLY A 116 1.13 9.18 11.79
N ILE A 117 -0.15 9.02 11.51
CA ILE A 117 -1.25 9.17 12.48
C ILE A 117 -2.06 7.89 12.50
N ASP A 118 -2.57 7.51 13.68
CA ASP A 118 -3.49 6.39 13.80
C ASP A 118 -4.91 6.91 14.00
N ILE A 119 -5.79 6.50 13.10
CA ILE A 119 -7.19 6.91 13.08
C ILE A 119 -8.04 5.72 13.49
N GLN A 120 -8.66 5.78 14.67
CA GLN A 120 -9.53 4.72 15.17
C GLN A 120 -10.87 4.74 14.44
N ALA A 121 -11.31 3.56 13.99
CA ALA A 121 -12.63 3.37 13.40
C ALA A 121 -13.11 1.94 13.59
N ALA A 122 -14.36 1.66 13.22
CA ALA A 122 -14.87 0.29 13.24
C ALA A 122 -14.13 -0.58 12.21
N GLU A 123 -13.89 -1.84 12.56
CA GLU A 123 -13.39 -2.82 11.59
C GLU A 123 -14.32 -2.90 10.38
N GLY A 124 -13.75 -2.93 9.18
CA GLY A 124 -14.49 -2.88 7.93
C GLY A 124 -14.91 -1.48 7.47
N ALA A 125 -14.60 -0.40 8.21
CA ALA A 125 -14.82 0.96 7.74
C ALA A 125 -14.01 1.21 6.46
N SER A 126 -14.63 1.88 5.46
CA SER A 126 -14.00 2.13 4.16
C SER A 126 -12.87 3.13 4.28
N VAL A 127 -11.69 2.75 3.81
CA VAL A 127 -10.51 3.60 3.68
C VAL A 127 -10.42 4.11 2.25
N LYS A 128 -10.20 5.43 2.10
CA LYS A 128 -10.15 6.13 0.82
C LYS A 128 -8.75 6.67 0.56
N THR A 129 -8.38 6.75 -0.73
CA THR A 129 -7.16 7.50 -1.06
C THR A 129 -7.32 8.98 -0.79
N ALA A 130 -6.32 9.59 -0.16
CA ALA A 130 -6.32 11.01 0.19
C ALA A 130 -6.22 11.92 -1.04
N ALA A 131 -5.55 11.48 -2.11
CA ALA A 131 -5.38 12.23 -3.34
C ALA A 131 -5.36 11.29 -4.55
N SER A 132 -5.52 11.86 -5.75
CA SER A 132 -5.36 11.11 -7.00
C SER A 132 -3.90 10.68 -7.18
N GLY A 133 -3.69 9.47 -7.74
CA GLY A 133 -2.35 8.93 -7.93
C GLY A 133 -2.33 7.56 -8.56
N VAL A 134 -1.22 6.87 -8.41
CA VAL A 134 -1.01 5.49 -8.88
C VAL A 134 -0.61 4.62 -7.71
N VAL A 135 -1.25 3.48 -7.56
CA VAL A 135 -0.88 2.48 -6.54
C VAL A 135 0.53 2.00 -6.82
N GLN A 136 1.45 2.31 -5.93
CA GLN A 136 2.86 1.94 -6.04
C GLN A 136 3.10 0.50 -5.60
N SER A 137 2.44 0.08 -4.53
CA SER A 137 2.53 -1.28 -4.01
C SER A 137 1.31 -1.66 -3.17
N VAL A 138 1.02 -2.96 -3.14
CA VAL A 138 0.12 -3.62 -2.20
C VAL A 138 0.91 -4.76 -1.58
N THR A 139 1.13 -4.71 -0.28
CA THR A 139 1.99 -5.67 0.44
C THR A 139 1.35 -6.12 1.74
N ASP A 140 1.73 -7.30 2.20
CA ASP A 140 1.44 -7.78 3.56
C ASP A 140 2.74 -7.64 4.37
N ASP A 141 2.83 -6.54 5.13
CA ASP A 141 4.01 -6.23 5.94
C ASP A 141 3.93 -6.96 7.28
N GLU A 142 5.06 -7.53 7.75
CA GLU A 142 5.10 -8.33 8.98
C GLU A 142 4.72 -7.54 10.25
N LEU A 143 4.97 -6.23 10.27
CA LEU A 143 4.70 -5.35 11.42
C LEU A 143 3.44 -4.51 11.21
N MET A 144 3.32 -3.88 10.04
CA MET A 144 2.23 -2.92 9.74
C MET A 144 1.00 -3.58 9.10
N GLY A 145 1.07 -4.90 8.78
CA GLY A 145 0.00 -5.66 8.16
C GLY A 145 -0.24 -5.28 6.70
N THR A 146 -1.46 -5.52 6.23
CA THR A 146 -1.83 -5.20 4.85
C THR A 146 -1.72 -3.70 4.59
N THR A 147 -0.86 -3.36 3.65
CA THR A 147 -0.42 -2.00 3.38
C THR A 147 -0.55 -1.65 1.90
N VAL A 148 -1.17 -0.51 1.62
CA VAL A 148 -1.26 0.10 0.28
C VAL A 148 -0.43 1.38 0.29
N VAL A 149 0.43 1.56 -0.71
CA VAL A 149 1.19 2.78 -0.94
C VAL A 149 0.76 3.39 -2.27
N ILE A 150 0.47 4.68 -2.26
CA ILE A 150 0.04 5.42 -3.45
C ILE A 150 1.01 6.56 -3.71
N GLN A 151 1.54 6.62 -4.93
CA GLN A 151 2.37 7.71 -5.41
C GLN A 151 1.49 8.79 -6.03
N HIS A 152 1.69 10.03 -5.62
CA HIS A 152 0.97 11.21 -6.09
C HIS A 152 1.89 12.16 -6.85
N ASP A 153 1.31 13.17 -7.47
CA ASP A 153 2.08 14.25 -8.10
C ASP A 153 2.85 15.07 -7.05
N GLY A 154 3.89 15.78 -7.49
CA GLY A 154 4.70 16.64 -6.63
C GLY A 154 5.62 15.90 -5.66
N GLY A 155 5.91 14.61 -5.92
CA GLY A 155 6.81 13.79 -5.10
C GLY A 155 6.18 13.26 -3.81
N TYR A 156 4.86 13.41 -3.64
CA TYR A 156 4.15 12.88 -2.48
C TYR A 156 3.86 11.39 -2.61
N ALA A 157 3.91 10.68 -1.50
CA ALA A 157 3.39 9.33 -1.37
C ALA A 157 2.61 9.18 -0.07
N THR A 158 1.50 8.44 -0.11
CA THR A 158 0.70 8.10 1.06
C THR A 158 0.72 6.60 1.29
N ARG A 159 0.78 6.21 2.56
CA ARG A 159 0.76 4.82 3.01
C ARG A 159 -0.46 4.62 3.90
N TYR A 160 -1.15 3.52 3.67
CA TYR A 160 -2.34 3.09 4.39
C TYR A 160 -2.07 1.69 4.91
N SER A 161 -1.92 1.52 6.22
CA SER A 161 -1.58 0.24 6.86
C SER A 161 -2.66 -0.20 7.84
N SER A 162 -2.54 -1.42 8.38
CA SER A 162 -3.55 -2.07 9.22
C SER A 162 -4.88 -2.32 8.49
N LEU A 163 -4.85 -2.50 7.16
CA LEU A 163 -6.01 -2.80 6.35
C LEU A 163 -6.43 -4.27 6.48
N GLN A 164 -7.67 -4.59 6.10
CA GLN A 164 -8.08 -5.97 5.85
C GLN A 164 -7.28 -6.57 4.69
N GLN A 165 -7.09 -7.89 4.69
CA GLN A 165 -6.25 -8.58 3.69
C GLN A 165 -6.74 -8.42 2.25
N ASP A 166 -8.07 -8.38 2.04
CA ASP A 166 -8.67 -8.24 0.72
C ASP A 166 -8.85 -6.75 0.37
N VAL A 167 -7.87 -6.17 -0.32
CA VAL A 167 -7.96 -4.80 -0.84
C VAL A 167 -8.43 -4.79 -2.29
N PRO A 168 -9.30 -3.82 -2.69
CA PRO A 168 -9.89 -3.78 -4.03
C PRO A 168 -9.00 -3.11 -5.09
N VAL A 169 -7.72 -2.88 -4.81
CA VAL A 169 -6.77 -2.19 -5.70
C VAL A 169 -5.54 -3.04 -5.94
N GLU A 170 -4.89 -2.83 -7.09
CA GLU A 170 -3.68 -3.55 -7.51
C GLU A 170 -2.56 -2.57 -7.84
N GLU A 171 -1.30 -3.04 -7.76
CA GLU A 171 -0.12 -2.29 -8.16
C GLU A 171 -0.22 -1.79 -9.61
N GLY A 172 0.11 -0.52 -9.85
CA GLY A 172 -0.01 0.16 -11.13
C GLY A 172 -1.40 0.72 -11.44
N GLN A 173 -2.41 0.48 -10.61
CA GLN A 173 -3.75 1.04 -10.79
C GLN A 173 -3.77 2.54 -10.53
N THR A 174 -4.41 3.31 -11.41
CA THR A 174 -4.70 4.74 -11.19
C THR A 174 -5.94 4.87 -10.32
N VAL A 175 -5.88 5.74 -9.33
CA VAL A 175 -6.97 6.06 -8.40
C VAL A 175 -7.21 7.57 -8.33
N SER A 176 -8.45 7.95 -8.05
CA SER A 176 -8.87 9.34 -7.85
C SER A 176 -9.05 9.63 -6.36
N ALA A 177 -8.83 10.89 -5.95
CA ALA A 177 -9.09 11.30 -4.57
C ALA A 177 -10.47 10.84 -4.10
N GLY A 178 -10.52 10.16 -2.96
CA GLY A 178 -11.75 9.62 -2.37
C GLY A 178 -12.18 8.23 -2.86
N ASP A 179 -11.44 7.61 -3.79
CA ASP A 179 -11.70 6.21 -4.18
C ASP A 179 -11.42 5.26 -3.00
N VAL A 180 -12.25 4.24 -2.84
CA VAL A 180 -12.06 3.23 -1.79
C VAL A 180 -10.91 2.31 -2.19
N ILE A 181 -9.89 2.22 -1.33
CA ILE A 181 -8.68 1.42 -1.54
C ILE A 181 -8.56 0.24 -0.59
N GLY A 182 -9.43 0.15 0.41
CA GLY A 182 -9.44 -0.93 1.40
C GLY A 182 -10.46 -0.68 2.50
N CYS A 183 -10.39 -1.50 3.52
CA CYS A 183 -11.17 -1.36 4.74
C CYS A 183 -10.25 -1.48 5.96
N VAL A 184 -10.63 -0.80 7.05
CA VAL A 184 -9.95 -0.90 8.34
C VAL A 184 -9.92 -2.35 8.80
N GLY A 185 -8.74 -2.82 9.17
CA GLY A 185 -8.49 -4.15 9.70
C GLY A 185 -7.86 -4.13 11.09
N THR A 186 -7.25 -5.27 11.43
CA THR A 186 -6.47 -5.49 12.66
C THR A 186 -5.20 -6.28 12.30
N THR A 187 -4.64 -6.01 11.12
CA THR A 187 -3.52 -6.78 10.58
C THR A 187 -2.15 -6.30 11.05
N SER A 188 -2.05 -5.07 11.61
CA SER A 188 -0.81 -4.55 12.19
C SER A 188 -0.43 -5.32 13.45
N ALA A 189 0.68 -6.07 13.39
CA ALA A 189 1.22 -6.76 14.55
C ALA A 189 1.90 -5.79 15.53
N ALA A 190 2.48 -4.71 15.03
CA ALA A 190 3.16 -3.70 15.84
C ALA A 190 2.19 -2.83 16.66
N GLU A 191 0.90 -2.79 16.28
CA GLU A 191 -0.12 -1.91 16.87
C GLU A 191 -1.38 -2.68 17.29
N ILE A 192 -1.26 -3.99 17.50
CA ILE A 192 -2.41 -4.90 17.75
C ILE A 192 -3.20 -4.51 19.01
N GLU A 193 -2.57 -3.95 20.03
CA GLU A 193 -3.22 -3.51 21.27
C GLU A 193 -4.17 -2.31 21.07
N MET A 194 -4.02 -1.58 19.95
CA MET A 194 -4.90 -0.44 19.61
C MET A 194 -6.27 -0.87 19.09
N GLY A 195 -6.41 -2.13 18.67
CA GLY A 195 -7.61 -2.62 18.01
C GLY A 195 -7.75 -2.08 16.57
N PRO A 196 -8.99 -2.05 16.02
CA PRO A 196 -9.18 -1.62 14.64
C PRO A 196 -8.86 -0.14 14.43
N HIS A 197 -7.93 0.16 13.54
CA HIS A 197 -7.48 1.50 13.20
C HIS A 197 -6.88 1.53 11.79
N LEU A 198 -6.68 2.72 11.26
CA LEU A 198 -5.87 2.99 10.08
C LEU A 198 -4.58 3.69 10.53
N HIS A 199 -3.43 3.09 10.26
CA HIS A 199 -2.16 3.82 10.28
C HIS A 199 -1.98 4.53 8.94
N PHE A 200 -1.93 5.87 8.98
CA PHE A 200 -1.80 6.72 7.79
C PHE A 200 -0.55 7.58 7.85
N SER A 201 0.35 7.42 6.90
CA SER A 201 1.56 8.23 6.81
C SER A 201 1.71 8.88 5.45
N VAL A 202 2.40 10.02 5.42
CA VAL A 202 2.66 10.82 4.25
C VAL A 202 4.16 11.07 4.13
N SER A 203 4.68 10.97 2.92
CA SER A 203 6.06 11.37 2.62
C SER A 203 6.11 12.27 1.40
N ARG A 204 7.14 13.09 1.32
CA ARG A 204 7.47 13.90 0.16
C ARG A 204 8.93 13.71 -0.18
N ASP A 205 9.23 13.35 -1.44
CA ASP A 205 10.59 13.07 -1.91
C ASP A 205 11.34 12.07 -1.01
N GLY A 206 10.60 11.10 -0.44
CA GLY A 206 11.11 10.07 0.46
C GLY A 206 11.29 10.50 1.91
N ALA A 207 11.05 11.77 2.28
CA ALA A 207 11.05 12.25 3.65
C ALA A 207 9.63 12.23 4.24
N VAL A 208 9.48 11.63 5.43
CA VAL A 208 8.19 11.58 6.13
C VAL A 208 7.82 12.99 6.61
N ILE A 209 6.56 13.37 6.44
CA ILE A 209 6.00 14.66 6.86
C ILE A 209 4.76 14.43 7.72
N ASP A 210 4.36 15.45 8.50
CA ASP A 210 3.12 15.40 9.28
C ASP A 210 1.91 15.26 8.35
N PRO A 211 1.09 14.20 8.49
CA PRO A 211 -0.10 14.02 7.68
C PRO A 211 -1.11 15.17 7.77
N HIS A 212 -1.17 15.89 8.90
CA HIS A 212 -2.02 17.07 9.05
C HIS A 212 -1.62 18.25 8.16
N GLU A 213 -0.34 18.33 7.77
CA GLU A 213 0.11 19.34 6.80
C GLU A 213 -0.35 19.04 5.37
N TYR A 214 -0.62 17.74 5.09
CA TYR A 214 -1.05 17.27 3.77
C TYR A 214 -2.57 17.25 3.63
N VAL A 215 -3.27 16.72 4.64
CA VAL A 215 -4.73 16.67 4.68
C VAL A 215 -5.23 17.90 5.44
N SER A 216 -5.66 18.93 4.73
CA SER A 216 -6.29 20.09 5.36
C SER A 216 -7.60 19.65 6.01
N GLU A 217 -7.76 19.88 7.30
CA GLU A 217 -9.07 19.74 7.97
C GLU A 217 -10.05 20.76 7.35
N GLU A 218 -11.18 20.26 6.79
CA GLU A 218 -12.31 21.12 6.41
C GLU A 218 -13.13 21.52 7.64
#